data_4fd585452ddb1c07fe10c24ab3baeee2
#
_entry.id   4fd585452ddb1c07fe10c24ab3baeee2
#
_cell.length_a   1.000
_cell.length_b   1.000
_cell.length_c   1.000
_cell.angle_alpha   90.00
_cell.angle_beta   90.00
_cell.angle_gamma   90.00
#
_symmetry.space_group_name_H-M   'P 1'
#
loop_
_entity.id
_entity.type
_entity.pdbx_description
1 polymer ?
#
loop_
_entity_poly.entity_id
_entity_poly.type
_entity_poly.pdbx_seq_one_letter_code
_entity_poly.pdbx_strand_id
1 'polypeptide(L)'
;MVTAKLAALQFYQLAIPAPTPPEGSFDRAAAARGETIFNGKATCAQCHVPPLFTEPGWNTHKAEEIGIDDFHASRAPDNSYRTAPLRGLFSHMKRGFYHDGRFATLLDVVNHYDGFKKLSLTEQEKKDLVEYLKSL
;
A
#
# COMPACT_ATOMS: atom_id res chain seq x y z
N MET A 1 -9.81 -32.48 -1.00
CA MET A 1 -8.57 -32.05 -0.36
C MET A 1 -8.36 -30.57 -0.63
N VAL A 2 -8.19 -29.76 0.40
CA VAL A 2 -8.08 -28.31 0.29
C VAL A 2 -6.81 -27.90 -0.46
N THR A 3 -5.69 -28.58 -0.20
CA THR A 3 -4.37 -28.25 -0.73
C THR A 3 -4.30 -28.22 -2.26
N ALA A 4 -4.96 -29.16 -2.94
CA ALA A 4 -4.97 -29.22 -4.41
C ALA A 4 -5.72 -28.05 -5.07
N LYS A 5 -6.54 -27.30 -4.31
CA LYS A 5 -7.35 -26.17 -4.79
C LYS A 5 -6.77 -24.81 -4.37
N LEU A 6 -5.71 -24.76 -3.56
CA LEU A 6 -5.18 -23.51 -3.02
C LEU A 6 -4.67 -22.58 -4.12
N ALA A 7 -3.96 -23.11 -5.11
CA ALA A 7 -3.46 -22.30 -6.22
C ALA A 7 -4.61 -21.66 -7.04
N ALA A 8 -5.65 -22.45 -7.32
CA ALA A 8 -6.84 -21.95 -8.03
C ALA A 8 -7.60 -20.92 -7.19
N LEU A 9 -7.70 -21.10 -5.87
CA LEU A 9 -8.34 -20.18 -4.95
C LEU A 9 -7.55 -18.85 -4.89
N GLN A 10 -6.22 -18.92 -4.78
CA GLN A 10 -5.35 -17.74 -4.81
C GLN A 10 -5.54 -16.96 -6.12
N PHE A 11 -5.49 -17.66 -7.25
CA PHE A 11 -5.69 -17.03 -8.55
C PHE A 11 -7.08 -16.38 -8.68
N TYR A 12 -8.12 -17.07 -8.21
CA TYR A 12 -9.47 -16.51 -8.18
C TYR A 12 -9.54 -15.23 -7.32
N GLN A 13 -8.96 -15.23 -6.12
CA GLN A 13 -8.95 -14.06 -5.24
C GLN A 13 -8.23 -12.87 -5.88
N LEU A 14 -7.11 -13.10 -6.56
CA LEU A 14 -6.36 -12.06 -7.27
C LEU A 14 -7.11 -11.52 -8.50
N ALA A 15 -8.00 -12.33 -9.09
CA ALA A 15 -8.82 -11.94 -10.24
C ALA A 15 -10.09 -11.17 -9.85
N ILE A 16 -10.47 -11.14 -8.56
CA ILE A 16 -11.62 -10.35 -8.11
C ILE A 16 -11.31 -8.87 -8.29
N PRO A 17 -12.11 -8.12 -9.08
CA PRO A 17 -11.87 -6.68 -9.26
C PRO A 17 -12.03 -5.94 -7.94
N ALA A 18 -11.10 -5.05 -7.65
CA ALA A 18 -11.24 -4.14 -6.51
C ALA A 18 -12.40 -3.16 -6.77
N PRO A 19 -13.10 -2.72 -5.71
CA PRO A 19 -14.13 -1.70 -5.86
C PRO A 19 -13.54 -0.40 -6.41
N THR A 20 -14.29 0.29 -7.25
CA THR A 20 -13.89 1.59 -7.81
C THR A 20 -14.20 2.71 -6.81
N PRO A 21 -13.28 3.65 -6.57
CA PRO A 21 -13.57 4.81 -5.72
C PRO A 21 -14.75 5.62 -6.24
N PRO A 22 -15.59 6.18 -5.34
CA PRO A 22 -16.72 7.01 -5.74
C PRO A 22 -16.28 8.21 -6.59
N GLU A 23 -17.14 8.62 -7.52
CA GLU A 23 -16.85 9.81 -8.32
C GLU A 23 -16.74 11.04 -7.43
N GLY A 24 -15.71 11.88 -7.69
CA GLY A 24 -15.46 13.09 -6.91
C GLY A 24 -14.79 12.84 -5.54
N SER A 25 -14.44 11.60 -5.19
CA SER A 25 -13.75 11.28 -3.93
C SER A 25 -12.28 11.66 -3.91
N PHE A 26 -11.71 12.02 -5.05
CA PHE A 26 -10.32 12.47 -5.20
C PHE A 26 -10.18 13.46 -6.37
N ASP A 27 -9.11 14.27 -6.35
CA ASP A 27 -8.74 15.15 -7.46
C ASP A 27 -7.98 14.37 -8.54
N ARG A 28 -8.56 14.22 -9.72
CA ARG A 28 -7.97 13.44 -10.83
C ARG A 28 -6.67 14.03 -11.34
N ALA A 29 -6.54 15.37 -11.38
CA ALA A 29 -5.32 16.00 -11.86
C ALA A 29 -4.18 15.85 -10.84
N ALA A 30 -4.47 15.99 -9.55
CA ALA A 30 -3.53 15.71 -8.48
C ALA A 30 -3.14 14.24 -8.43
N ALA A 31 -4.10 13.31 -8.60
CA ALA A 31 -3.84 11.88 -8.66
C ALA A 31 -2.89 11.50 -9.81
N ALA A 32 -3.05 12.07 -10.99
CA ALA A 32 -2.14 11.83 -12.12
C ALA A 32 -0.69 12.29 -11.83
N ARG A 33 -0.50 13.42 -11.12
CA ARG A 33 0.83 13.82 -10.64
C ARG A 33 1.35 12.88 -9.56
N GLY A 34 0.46 12.46 -8.65
CA GLY A 34 0.75 11.50 -7.58
C GLY A 34 1.20 10.15 -8.12
N GLU A 35 0.62 9.66 -9.21
CA GLU A 35 1.04 8.44 -9.90
C GLU A 35 2.51 8.51 -10.35
N THR A 36 2.91 9.64 -10.91
CA THR A 36 4.31 9.87 -11.31
C THR A 36 5.24 9.83 -10.11
N ILE A 37 4.82 10.42 -8.97
CA ILE A 37 5.59 10.43 -7.74
C ILE A 37 5.67 9.01 -7.15
N PHE A 38 4.56 8.27 -7.14
CA PHE A 38 4.47 6.89 -6.65
C PHE A 38 5.42 5.95 -7.37
N ASN A 39 5.45 6.04 -8.70
CA ASN A 39 6.31 5.20 -9.55
C ASN A 39 7.77 5.67 -9.60
N GLY A 40 8.04 6.92 -9.24
CA GLY A 40 9.36 7.55 -9.29
C GLY A 40 9.93 7.88 -7.92
N LYS A 41 9.90 9.17 -7.57
CA LYS A 41 10.57 9.74 -6.39
C LYS A 41 10.20 9.06 -5.07
N ALA A 42 8.93 8.69 -4.89
CA ALA A 42 8.47 8.05 -3.65
C ALA A 42 8.81 6.56 -3.57
N THR A 43 9.22 5.92 -4.66
CA THR A 43 9.64 4.51 -4.74
C THR A 43 8.57 3.49 -4.28
N CYS A 44 7.32 3.89 -4.16
CA CYS A 44 6.24 3.04 -3.62
C CYS A 44 5.99 1.80 -4.48
N ALA A 45 6.12 1.94 -5.81
CA ALA A 45 5.93 0.85 -6.77
C ALA A 45 6.98 -0.27 -6.66
N GLN A 46 8.05 -0.09 -5.89
CA GLN A 46 9.04 -1.16 -5.64
C GLN A 46 8.44 -2.32 -4.84
N CYS A 47 7.52 -2.03 -3.92
CA CYS A 47 6.80 -3.02 -3.11
C CYS A 47 5.33 -3.13 -3.54
N HIS A 48 4.68 -2.01 -3.81
CA HIS A 48 3.29 -1.97 -4.28
C HIS A 48 3.24 -2.05 -5.81
N VAL A 49 3.56 -3.23 -6.35
CA VAL A 49 3.77 -3.47 -7.79
C VAL A 49 2.44 -3.45 -8.57
N PRO A 50 2.25 -2.54 -9.56
CA PRO A 50 1.09 -2.58 -10.43
C PRO A 50 1.02 -3.89 -11.27
N PRO A 51 -0.16 -4.36 -11.68
CA PRO A 51 -1.49 -3.77 -11.46
C PRO A 51 -2.14 -4.18 -10.14
N LEU A 52 -1.53 -5.07 -9.35
CA LEU A 52 -2.08 -5.58 -8.09
C LEU A 52 -1.80 -4.65 -6.90
N PHE A 53 -0.78 -3.80 -7.01
CA PHE A 53 -0.30 -2.90 -5.94
C PHE A 53 0.06 -3.66 -4.65
N THR A 54 0.62 -4.86 -4.81
CA THR A 54 1.11 -5.76 -3.77
C THR A 54 2.07 -6.78 -4.37
N GLU A 55 2.69 -7.60 -3.53
CA GLU A 55 3.60 -8.69 -3.92
C GLU A 55 3.05 -10.04 -3.41
N PRO A 56 1.95 -10.56 -3.98
CA PRO A 56 1.24 -11.70 -3.41
C PRO A 56 2.03 -13.00 -3.58
N GLY A 57 2.73 -13.42 -2.52
CA GLY A 57 3.38 -14.71 -2.45
C GLY A 57 4.79 -14.80 -3.08
N TRP A 58 5.36 -13.69 -3.57
CA TRP A 58 6.72 -13.71 -4.12
C TRP A 58 7.74 -12.89 -3.33
N ASN A 59 7.30 -12.00 -2.44
CA ASN A 59 8.21 -11.24 -1.60
C ASN A 59 7.57 -10.90 -0.24
N THR A 60 8.43 -10.68 0.76
CA THR A 60 8.09 -10.21 2.11
C THR A 60 9.17 -9.26 2.60
N HIS A 61 8.84 -8.38 3.55
CA HIS A 61 9.72 -7.32 4.01
C HIS A 61 9.96 -7.40 5.50
N LYS A 62 11.20 -7.22 5.92
CA LYS A 62 11.55 -7.09 7.33
C LYS A 62 11.01 -5.78 7.90
N ALA A 63 10.75 -5.77 9.21
CA ALA A 63 10.25 -4.60 9.91
C ALA A 63 11.14 -3.36 9.72
N GLU A 64 12.45 -3.55 9.75
CA GLU A 64 13.45 -2.50 9.54
C GLU A 64 13.48 -1.93 8.11
N GLU A 65 13.02 -2.67 7.11
CA GLU A 65 12.94 -2.18 5.72
C GLU A 65 11.80 -1.19 5.50
N ILE A 66 10.77 -1.28 6.34
CA ILE A 66 9.56 -0.46 6.25
C ILE A 66 9.39 0.50 7.44
N GLY A 67 10.36 0.50 8.36
CA GLY A 67 10.43 1.45 9.47
C GLY A 67 9.36 1.27 10.53
N ILE A 68 8.95 0.03 10.82
CA ILE A 68 7.98 -0.28 11.88
C ILE A 68 8.54 -1.32 12.85
N ASP A 69 7.78 -1.59 13.94
CA ASP A 69 8.13 -2.66 14.87
C ASP A 69 7.91 -4.06 14.25
N ASP A 70 8.48 -5.06 14.88
CA ASP A 70 8.40 -6.46 14.45
C ASP A 70 7.28 -7.26 15.13
N PHE A 71 6.36 -6.61 15.85
CA PHE A 71 5.38 -7.28 16.69
C PHE A 71 4.60 -8.39 15.98
N HIS A 72 4.12 -8.14 14.76
CA HIS A 72 3.46 -9.15 13.95
C HIS A 72 4.45 -10.00 13.14
N ALA A 73 5.52 -9.37 12.62
CA ALA A 73 6.54 -10.08 11.85
C ALA A 73 7.20 -11.21 12.65
N SER A 74 7.53 -10.96 13.92
CA SER A 74 8.15 -11.97 14.81
C SER A 74 7.28 -13.21 15.07
N ARG A 75 5.99 -13.16 14.69
CA ARG A 75 5.03 -14.27 14.78
C ARG A 75 4.77 -14.94 13.43
N ALA A 76 5.28 -14.36 12.35
CA ALA A 76 5.20 -14.95 11.01
C ALA A 76 6.30 -15.99 10.80
N PRO A 77 6.09 -17.03 9.98
CA PRO A 77 7.07 -18.09 9.76
C PRO A 77 8.44 -17.60 9.24
N ASP A 78 8.45 -16.50 8.48
CA ASP A 78 9.63 -15.88 7.86
C ASP A 78 10.12 -14.61 8.60
N ASN A 79 9.49 -14.27 9.73
CA ASN A 79 9.75 -13.04 10.49
C ASN A 79 9.65 -11.78 9.61
N SER A 80 8.64 -11.71 8.75
CA SER A 80 8.49 -10.63 7.78
C SER A 80 7.03 -10.23 7.61
N TYR A 81 6.83 -9.03 7.06
CA TYR A 81 5.54 -8.50 6.66
C TYR A 81 5.26 -8.75 5.18
N ARG A 82 4.01 -8.98 4.86
CA ARG A 82 3.53 -9.00 3.47
C ARG A 82 3.15 -7.58 3.06
N THR A 83 3.44 -7.23 1.81
CA THR A 83 3.00 -5.95 1.23
C THR A 83 1.48 -5.89 1.20
N ALA A 84 0.89 -4.92 1.90
CA ALA A 84 -0.56 -4.71 1.89
C ALA A 84 -1.03 -4.25 0.50
N PRO A 85 -2.11 -4.82 -0.06
CA PRO A 85 -2.65 -4.35 -1.33
C PRO A 85 -3.24 -2.94 -1.19
N LEU A 86 -2.99 -2.06 -2.18
CA LEU A 86 -3.52 -0.70 -2.17
C LEU A 86 -4.81 -0.55 -2.99
N ARG A 87 -5.20 -1.53 -3.79
CA ARG A 87 -6.47 -1.46 -4.53
C ARG A 87 -7.66 -1.53 -3.58
N GLY A 88 -8.63 -0.65 -3.78
CA GLY A 88 -9.78 -0.52 -2.90
C GLY A 88 -9.46 0.15 -1.57
N LEU A 89 -8.32 0.85 -1.47
CA LEU A 89 -7.82 1.46 -0.25
C LEU A 89 -8.83 2.39 0.41
N PHE A 90 -9.62 3.13 -0.36
CA PHE A 90 -10.68 4.02 0.15
C PHE A 90 -11.70 3.29 1.03
N SER A 91 -11.93 2.00 0.83
CA SER A 91 -12.86 1.20 1.63
C SER A 91 -12.29 0.80 3.00
N HIS A 92 -11.00 0.94 3.21
CA HIS A 92 -10.28 0.51 4.42
C HIS A 92 -9.82 1.65 5.33
N MET A 93 -10.11 2.91 5.01
CA MET A 93 -9.59 4.10 5.71
C MET A 93 -10.17 4.36 7.11
N LYS A 94 -11.17 3.61 7.55
CA LYS A 94 -11.93 3.95 8.79
C LYS A 94 -11.24 3.59 10.11
N ARG A 95 -10.17 2.80 10.11
CA ARG A 95 -9.56 2.25 11.35
C ARG A 95 -8.08 2.59 11.52
N GLY A 96 -7.55 3.49 10.71
CA GLY A 96 -6.13 3.78 10.64
C GLY A 96 -5.36 2.75 9.81
N PHE A 97 -4.10 3.03 9.61
CA PHE A 97 -3.19 2.27 8.73
C PHE A 97 -2.13 1.56 9.55
N TYR A 98 -1.48 0.58 8.95
CA TYR A 98 -0.59 -0.40 9.54
C TYR A 98 -1.33 -1.40 10.44
N HIS A 99 -0.58 -2.37 10.99
CA HIS A 99 -1.15 -3.48 11.74
C HIS A 99 -1.82 -3.08 13.05
N ASP A 100 -1.50 -1.91 13.59
CA ASP A 100 -1.99 -1.39 14.88
C ASP A 100 -2.83 -0.10 14.74
N GLY A 101 -3.00 0.40 13.50
CA GLY A 101 -3.76 1.63 13.26
C GLY A 101 -3.03 2.91 13.66
N ARG A 102 -1.68 2.86 13.85
CA ARG A 102 -0.88 4.00 14.33
C ARG A 102 -0.97 5.26 13.47
N PHE A 103 -1.25 5.13 12.21
CA PHE A 103 -1.42 6.25 11.29
C PHE A 103 -2.91 6.46 11.00
N ALA A 104 -3.43 7.61 11.41
CA ALA A 104 -4.85 7.92 11.26
C ALA A 104 -5.25 8.24 9.82
N THR A 105 -4.33 8.78 9.03
CA THR A 105 -4.57 9.27 7.66
C THR A 105 -3.55 8.74 6.65
N LEU A 106 -3.90 8.79 5.36
CA LEU A 106 -2.94 8.50 4.29
C LEU A 106 -1.75 9.46 4.30
N LEU A 107 -1.97 10.72 4.70
CA LEU A 107 -0.89 11.70 4.82
C LEU A 107 0.12 11.30 5.91
N ASP A 108 -0.35 10.73 7.01
CA ASP A 108 0.55 10.23 8.06
C ASP A 108 1.43 9.09 7.54
N VAL A 109 0.87 8.19 6.74
CA VAL A 109 1.62 7.11 6.08
C VAL A 109 2.67 7.69 5.11
N VAL A 110 2.28 8.66 4.29
CA VAL A 110 3.20 9.33 3.35
C VAL A 110 4.32 10.05 4.11
N ASN A 111 4.00 10.75 5.19
CA ASN A 111 5.00 11.43 6.04
C ASN A 111 5.96 10.43 6.71
N HIS A 112 5.44 9.29 7.15
CA HIS A 112 6.29 8.23 7.70
C HIS A 112 7.34 7.76 6.69
N TYR A 113 6.91 7.40 5.47
CA TYR A 113 7.85 6.95 4.43
C TYR A 113 8.78 8.06 3.95
N ASP A 114 8.29 9.31 3.84
CA ASP A 114 9.13 10.46 3.50
C ASP A 114 10.28 10.63 4.49
N GLY A 115 9.96 10.60 5.79
CA GLY A 115 10.97 10.70 6.85
C GLY A 115 11.89 9.48 6.92
N PHE A 116 11.33 8.28 6.92
CA PHE A 116 12.08 7.04 7.05
C PHE A 116 13.02 6.78 5.88
N LYS A 117 12.53 6.95 4.64
CA LYS A 117 13.33 6.72 3.43
C LYS A 117 14.07 7.98 2.94
N LYS A 118 13.91 9.13 3.62
CA LYS A 118 14.54 10.43 3.28
C LYS A 118 14.26 10.86 1.85
N LEU A 119 12.99 10.77 1.42
CA LEU A 119 12.57 11.01 0.05
C LEU A 119 12.58 12.49 -0.32
N SER A 120 12.54 13.40 0.66
CA SER A 120 12.51 14.85 0.48
C SER A 120 11.33 15.31 -0.39
N LEU A 121 10.13 14.77 -0.11
CA LEU A 121 8.91 15.17 -0.79
C LEU A 121 8.48 16.58 -0.34
N THR A 122 8.10 17.40 -1.29
CA THR A 122 7.44 18.68 -0.98
C THR A 122 6.02 18.45 -0.46
N GLU A 123 5.43 19.43 0.21
CA GLU A 123 4.04 19.34 0.70
C GLU A 123 3.03 19.16 -0.43
N GLN A 124 3.32 19.70 -1.64
CA GLN A 124 2.46 19.48 -2.80
C GLN A 124 2.59 18.05 -3.31
N GLU A 125 3.80 17.49 -3.40
CA GLU A 125 4.02 16.10 -3.80
C GLU A 125 3.33 15.12 -2.85
N LYS A 126 3.36 15.38 -1.54
CA LYS A 126 2.64 14.56 -0.54
C LYS A 126 1.13 14.59 -0.75
N LYS A 127 0.55 15.77 -1.01
CA LYS A 127 -0.88 15.92 -1.32
C LYS A 127 -1.26 15.20 -2.60
N ASP A 128 -0.48 15.37 -3.66
CA ASP A 128 -0.71 14.70 -4.94
C ASP A 128 -0.65 13.17 -4.78
N LEU A 129 0.34 12.68 -4.01
CA LEU A 129 0.48 11.25 -3.70
C LEU A 129 -0.74 10.71 -2.91
N VAL A 130 -1.25 11.48 -1.95
CA VAL A 130 -2.48 11.11 -1.21
C VAL A 130 -3.68 11.01 -2.15
N GLU A 131 -3.85 11.94 -3.09
CA GLU A 131 -4.93 11.88 -4.08
C GLU A 131 -4.80 10.65 -5.01
N TYR A 132 -3.58 10.29 -5.40
CA TYR A 132 -3.35 9.03 -6.13
C TYR A 132 -3.73 7.81 -5.30
N LEU A 133 -3.31 7.72 -4.04
CA LEU A 133 -3.68 6.61 -3.15
C LEU A 133 -5.20 6.49 -2.96
N LYS A 134 -5.93 7.60 -2.91
CA LYS A 134 -7.41 7.59 -2.87
C LYS A 134 -8.03 7.07 -4.17
N SER A 135 -7.33 7.16 -5.29
CA SER A 135 -7.81 6.72 -6.60
C SER A 135 -7.67 5.21 -6.84
N LEU A 136 -6.91 4.52 -5.97
CA LEU A 136 -6.66 3.08 -6.02
C LEU A 136 -7.76 2.29 -5.31
#